data_e70c4dd53399d7e121a7ac25cd41c73b
#
_entry.id   e70c4dd53399d7e121a7ac25cd41c73b
#
_cell.length_a   1.000
_cell.length_b   1.000
_cell.length_c   1.000
_cell.angle_alpha   90.00
_cell.angle_beta   90.00
_cell.angle_gamma   90.00
#
_symmetry.space_group_name_H-M   'P 1'
#
loop_
_entity.id
_entity.type
_entity.pdbx_description
1 polymer ?
#
loop_
_entity_poly.entity_id
_entity_poly.type
_entity_poly.pdbx_seq_one_letter_code
_entity_poly.pdbx_strand_id
1 'polypeptide(L)'
;MKKPFDKTLYDIADTTAKQKMIGWLEHTQPECTVNSEETTYFDLTVKTDDGGEAQLYEVEIKYAWKEEWPSSWAELRIPYRKKRLLDKWKDNHRKCILTFIVFNHDCSKAWHIDGDTVLESEVKEASNRNIRKGELFFHIPIKQAYQVDMTYEKSDS
;
A
#
# COMPACT_ATOMS: atom_id res chain seq x y z
N MET A 1 -17.80 -13.88 -16.37
CA MET A 1 -17.05 -14.91 -15.64
C MET A 1 -15.96 -14.26 -14.81
N LYS A 2 -15.94 -14.54 -13.53
CA LYS A 2 -14.92 -13.99 -12.63
C LYS A 2 -13.60 -14.72 -12.85
N LYS A 3 -12.51 -13.98 -13.01
CA LYS A 3 -11.19 -14.61 -13.05
C LYS A 3 -10.91 -15.26 -11.70
N PRO A 4 -10.47 -16.51 -11.66
CA PRO A 4 -10.02 -17.10 -10.40
C PRO A 4 -8.82 -16.30 -9.87
N PHE A 5 -8.69 -16.22 -8.56
CA PHE A 5 -7.53 -15.62 -7.93
C PHE A 5 -6.28 -16.40 -8.34
N ASP A 6 -5.33 -15.72 -8.97
CA ASP A 6 -4.07 -16.33 -9.36
C ASP A 6 -3.00 -15.95 -8.33
N LYS A 7 -2.68 -16.89 -7.46
CA LYS A 7 -1.69 -16.71 -6.40
C LYS A 7 -0.31 -16.37 -6.96
N THR A 8 0.07 -16.97 -8.09
CA THR A 8 1.37 -16.72 -8.71
C THR A 8 1.50 -15.27 -9.16
N LEU A 9 0.48 -14.74 -9.83
CA LEU A 9 0.47 -13.34 -10.26
C LEU A 9 0.45 -12.40 -9.06
N TYR A 10 -0.30 -12.75 -8.02
CA TYR A 10 -0.35 -11.97 -6.79
C TYR A 10 1.03 -11.91 -6.12
N ASP A 11 1.72 -13.04 -6.00
CA ASP A 11 3.04 -13.12 -5.38
C ASP A 11 4.08 -12.30 -6.15
N ILE A 12 4.01 -12.32 -7.50
CA ILE A 12 4.90 -11.52 -8.35
C ILE A 12 4.63 -10.03 -8.14
N ALA A 13 3.36 -9.62 -8.14
CA ALA A 13 2.98 -8.23 -7.95
C ALA A 13 3.39 -7.73 -6.57
N ASP A 14 3.17 -8.54 -5.54
CA ASP A 14 3.56 -8.20 -4.16
C ASP A 14 5.07 -8.00 -4.04
N THR A 15 5.86 -8.91 -4.61
CA THR A 15 7.32 -8.81 -4.61
C THR A 15 7.79 -7.57 -5.34
N THR A 16 7.21 -7.27 -6.51
CA THR A 16 7.56 -6.07 -7.30
C THR A 16 7.25 -4.80 -6.50
N ALA A 17 6.05 -4.72 -5.91
CA ALA A 17 5.65 -3.56 -5.11
C ALA A 17 6.60 -3.34 -3.93
N LYS A 18 6.95 -4.41 -3.22
CA LYS A 18 7.90 -4.34 -2.09
C LYS A 18 9.26 -3.84 -2.54
N GLN A 19 9.81 -4.39 -3.63
CA GLN A 19 11.13 -4.00 -4.13
C GLN A 19 11.15 -2.54 -4.57
N LYS A 20 10.11 -2.08 -5.25
CA LYS A 20 10.02 -0.67 -5.67
C LYS A 20 9.95 0.25 -4.47
N MET A 21 9.17 -0.12 -3.46
CA MET A 21 9.05 0.67 -2.24
C MET A 21 10.37 0.70 -1.46
N ILE A 22 11.07 -0.42 -1.36
CA ILE A 22 12.37 -0.49 -0.70
C ILE A 22 13.36 0.46 -1.38
N GLY A 23 13.44 0.44 -2.71
CA GLY A 23 14.33 1.31 -3.46
C GLY A 23 14.02 2.79 -3.22
N TRP A 24 12.75 3.14 -3.21
CA TRP A 24 12.32 4.52 -2.94
C TRP A 24 12.68 4.95 -1.51
N LEU A 25 12.45 4.07 -0.53
CA LEU A 25 12.79 4.33 0.87
C LEU A 25 14.29 4.51 1.06
N GLU A 26 15.10 3.64 0.45
CA GLU A 26 16.56 3.74 0.52
C GLU A 26 17.07 5.04 -0.12
N HIS A 27 16.40 5.50 -1.17
CA HIS A 27 16.76 6.78 -1.81
C HIS A 27 16.34 7.98 -0.98
N THR A 28 15.13 7.97 -0.43
CA THR A 28 14.57 9.12 0.30
C THR A 28 14.98 9.14 1.78
N GLN A 29 15.30 7.98 2.34
CA GLN A 29 15.71 7.83 3.75
C GLN A 29 16.93 6.91 3.84
N PRO A 30 18.11 7.35 3.33
CA PRO A 30 19.27 6.47 3.22
C PRO A 30 19.83 5.97 4.56
N GLU A 31 19.47 6.62 5.66
CA GLU A 31 19.93 6.23 7.00
C GLU A 31 18.99 5.26 7.71
N CYS A 32 17.91 4.84 7.06
CA CYS A 32 16.97 3.91 7.67
C CYS A 32 17.30 2.45 7.32
N THR A 33 16.80 1.54 8.14
CA THR A 33 16.86 0.10 7.90
C THR A 33 15.48 -0.39 7.51
N VAL A 34 15.37 -1.03 6.34
CA VAL A 34 14.10 -1.58 5.84
C VAL A 34 14.11 -3.10 6.03
N ASN A 35 13.07 -3.61 6.68
CA ASN A 35 12.86 -5.04 6.88
C ASN A 35 11.62 -5.48 6.08
N SER A 36 11.81 -6.46 5.20
CA SER A 36 10.75 -7.03 4.36
C SER A 36 10.57 -8.53 4.59
N GLU A 37 11.10 -9.06 5.69
CA GLU A 37 11.01 -10.49 5.98
C GLU A 37 9.57 -10.94 6.19
N GLU A 38 9.26 -12.15 5.72
CA GLU A 38 7.92 -12.75 5.85
C GLU A 38 7.48 -12.91 7.30
N THR A 39 8.42 -12.93 8.24
CA THR A 39 8.11 -13.01 9.67
C THR A 39 7.53 -11.71 10.23
N THR A 40 7.65 -10.60 9.49
CA THR A 40 7.01 -9.35 9.90
C THR A 40 5.53 -9.42 9.60
N TYR A 41 4.73 -8.80 10.43
CA TYR A 41 3.29 -8.75 10.24
C TYR A 41 2.88 -7.81 9.10
N PHE A 42 3.70 -6.81 8.84
CA PHE A 42 3.48 -5.81 7.80
C PHE A 42 4.40 -6.09 6.60
N ASP A 43 4.01 -5.62 5.42
CA ASP A 43 4.81 -5.81 4.22
C ASP A 43 6.23 -5.27 4.37
N LEU A 44 6.36 -4.06 4.91
CA LEU A 44 7.64 -3.44 5.18
C LEU A 44 7.64 -2.76 6.54
N THR A 45 8.72 -2.91 7.26
CA THR A 45 8.98 -2.20 8.51
C THR A 45 10.26 -1.38 8.36
N VAL A 46 10.17 -0.08 8.63
CA VAL A 46 11.30 0.85 8.50
C VAL A 46 11.67 1.38 9.87
N LYS A 47 12.93 1.27 10.23
CA LYS A 47 13.47 1.81 11.48
C LYS A 47 14.51 2.86 11.16
N THR A 48 14.51 3.96 11.90
CA THR A 48 15.51 5.00 11.79
C THR A 48 16.63 4.77 12.82
N ASP A 49 17.86 5.18 12.47
CA ASP A 49 19.05 4.96 13.33
C ASP A 49 19.00 5.74 14.64
N ASP A 50 18.20 6.79 14.69
CA ASP A 50 18.06 7.62 15.90
C ASP A 50 17.09 7.05 16.93
N GLY A 51 16.55 5.86 16.69
CA GLY A 51 15.56 5.24 17.57
C GLY A 51 14.18 5.89 17.51
N GLY A 52 13.91 6.69 16.45
CA GLY A 52 12.62 7.31 16.22
C GLY A 52 11.50 6.30 15.96
N GLU A 53 10.30 6.78 15.72
CA GLU A 53 9.14 5.95 15.45
C GLU A 53 9.37 5.10 14.21
N ALA A 54 9.07 3.80 14.33
CA ALA A 54 9.10 2.91 13.19
C ALA A 54 7.98 3.27 12.21
N GLN A 55 8.24 3.06 10.92
CA GLN A 55 7.25 3.25 9.87
C GLN A 55 6.86 1.88 9.33
N LEU A 56 5.57 1.68 9.16
CA LEU A 56 5.01 0.44 8.66
C LEU A 56 4.33 0.72 7.32
N TYR A 57 4.55 -0.13 6.34
CA TYR A 57 3.99 0.04 5.01
C TYR A 57 3.29 -1.22 4.53
N GLU A 58 2.13 -1.03 3.91
CA GLU A 58 1.45 -2.04 3.10
C GLU A 58 1.44 -1.54 1.67
N VAL A 59 1.81 -2.40 0.73
CA VAL A 59 2.02 -1.99 -0.66
C VAL A 59 1.23 -2.86 -1.62
N GLU A 60 0.71 -2.24 -2.69
CA GLU A 60 0.03 -2.95 -3.77
C GLU A 60 0.17 -2.20 -5.08
N ILE A 61 -0.06 -2.89 -6.19
CA ILE A 61 -0.05 -2.30 -7.52
C ILE A 61 -1.45 -2.36 -8.11
N LYS A 62 -1.97 -1.21 -8.54
CA LYS A 62 -3.21 -1.13 -9.28
C LYS A 62 -2.88 -1.03 -10.78
N TYR A 63 -2.85 -2.18 -11.43
CA TYR A 63 -2.43 -2.26 -12.83
C TYR A 63 -3.35 -1.52 -13.81
N ALA A 64 -4.61 -1.32 -13.44
CA ALA A 64 -5.54 -0.56 -14.27
C ALA A 64 -5.22 0.95 -14.29
N TRP A 65 -4.46 1.43 -13.33
CA TRP A 65 -4.01 2.83 -13.28
C TRP A 65 -2.74 2.97 -14.12
N LYS A 66 -2.88 3.58 -15.32
CA LYS A 66 -1.75 3.77 -16.24
C LYS A 66 -1.01 5.06 -15.92
N GLU A 67 -1.30 6.14 -16.63
CA GLU A 67 -0.58 7.42 -16.45
C GLU A 67 -1.31 8.33 -15.47
N GLU A 68 -2.49 8.80 -15.85
CA GLU A 68 -3.28 9.68 -15.01
C GLU A 68 -4.35 8.91 -14.25
N TRP A 69 -4.60 9.33 -13.02
CA TRP A 69 -5.73 8.79 -12.26
C TRP A 69 -7.03 9.32 -12.89
N PRO A 70 -7.91 8.42 -13.35
CA PRO A 70 -9.15 8.87 -13.99
C PRO A 70 -10.01 9.71 -13.04
N SER A 71 -10.52 10.84 -13.54
CA SER A 71 -11.34 11.73 -12.72
C SER A 71 -12.64 11.07 -12.22
N SER A 72 -13.11 10.04 -12.94
CA SER A 72 -14.29 9.28 -12.55
C SER A 72 -14.03 8.30 -11.39
N TRP A 73 -12.78 8.02 -11.07
CA TRP A 73 -12.43 7.16 -9.95
C TRP A 73 -12.36 7.99 -8.67
N ALA A 74 -13.51 8.14 -8.02
CA ALA A 74 -13.67 9.05 -6.87
C ALA A 74 -13.09 8.51 -5.57
N GLU A 75 -12.71 7.22 -5.53
CA GLU A 75 -12.26 6.58 -4.30
C GLU A 75 -11.22 5.51 -4.55
N LEU A 76 -10.43 5.25 -3.51
CA LEU A 76 -9.53 4.10 -3.43
C LEU A 76 -10.23 3.01 -2.62
N ARG A 77 -9.93 1.75 -2.94
CA ARG A 77 -10.50 0.60 -2.25
C ARG A 77 -9.40 -0.25 -1.68
N ILE A 78 -9.45 -0.48 -0.37
CA ILE A 78 -8.54 -1.37 0.34
C ILE A 78 -9.35 -2.58 0.82
N PRO A 79 -8.92 -3.82 0.54
CA PRO A 79 -9.69 -5.01 0.95
C PRO A 79 -9.94 -5.05 2.45
N TYR A 80 -11.16 -5.39 2.84
CA TYR A 80 -11.54 -5.45 4.26
C TYR A 80 -10.72 -6.48 5.04
N ARG A 81 -10.15 -7.48 4.38
CA ARG A 81 -9.23 -8.43 5.03
C ARG A 81 -8.06 -7.74 5.73
N LYS A 82 -7.72 -6.50 5.34
CA LYS A 82 -6.70 -5.68 6.00
C LYS A 82 -7.13 -5.17 7.38
N LYS A 83 -8.41 -5.31 7.74
CA LYS A 83 -8.93 -4.91 9.06
C LYS A 83 -8.17 -5.57 10.20
N ARG A 84 -7.83 -6.85 10.03
CA ARG A 84 -7.06 -7.60 11.02
C ARG A 84 -5.69 -6.96 11.29
N LEU A 85 -5.01 -6.53 10.23
CA LEU A 85 -3.73 -5.85 10.31
C LEU A 85 -3.88 -4.46 10.94
N LEU A 86 -4.93 -3.72 10.57
CA LEU A 86 -5.23 -2.42 11.15
C LEU A 86 -5.51 -2.51 12.65
N ASP A 87 -6.26 -3.52 13.07
CA ASP A 87 -6.55 -3.75 14.48
C ASP A 87 -5.27 -4.07 15.25
N LYS A 88 -4.39 -4.89 14.70
CA LYS A 88 -3.12 -5.21 15.32
C LYS A 88 -2.23 -3.96 15.44
N TRP A 89 -2.19 -3.13 14.41
CA TRP A 89 -1.47 -1.87 14.46
C TRP A 89 -2.02 -0.97 15.57
N LYS A 90 -3.33 -0.81 15.61
CA LYS A 90 -3.99 0.03 16.60
C LYS A 90 -3.71 -0.44 18.03
N ASP A 91 -3.74 -1.75 18.26
CA ASP A 91 -3.60 -2.31 19.61
C ASP A 91 -2.15 -2.37 20.08
N ASN A 92 -1.19 -2.63 19.18
CA ASN A 92 0.20 -2.96 19.56
C ASN A 92 1.25 -2.02 18.96
N HIS A 93 0.93 -1.29 17.90
CA HIS A 93 1.91 -0.52 17.14
C HIS A 93 1.44 0.91 16.84
N ARG A 94 0.52 1.45 17.65
CA ARG A 94 -0.03 2.79 17.45
C ARG A 94 1.04 3.89 17.47
N LYS A 95 2.17 3.63 18.11
CA LYS A 95 3.31 4.53 18.12
C LYS A 95 4.06 4.56 16.78
N CYS A 96 3.78 3.57 15.90
CA CYS A 96 4.36 3.52 14.57
C CYS A 96 3.43 4.20 13.58
N ILE A 97 4.00 4.75 12.53
CA ILE A 97 3.21 5.32 11.43
C ILE A 97 2.90 4.20 10.44
N LEU A 98 1.63 3.95 10.15
CA LEU A 98 1.21 2.98 9.14
C LEU A 98 0.71 3.71 7.91
N THR A 99 1.27 3.36 6.74
CA THR A 99 0.89 3.96 5.46
C THR A 99 0.61 2.85 4.45
N PHE A 100 -0.51 2.99 3.74
CA PHE A 100 -0.84 2.14 2.59
C PHE A 100 -0.37 2.82 1.33
N ILE A 101 0.33 2.08 0.47
CA ILE A 101 0.89 2.56 -0.78
C ILE A 101 0.22 1.82 -1.93
N VAL A 102 -0.45 2.55 -2.79
CA VAL A 102 -1.10 2.00 -3.98
C VAL A 102 -0.40 2.56 -5.21
N PHE A 103 0.43 1.74 -5.84
CA PHE A 103 1.18 2.12 -7.03
C PHE A 103 0.32 2.04 -8.28
N ASN A 104 0.69 2.84 -9.29
CA ASN A 104 0.20 2.65 -10.64
C ASN A 104 0.93 1.47 -11.31
N HIS A 105 0.63 1.21 -12.60
CA HIS A 105 1.07 0.00 -13.30
C HIS A 105 2.59 -0.21 -13.33
N ASP A 106 3.38 0.86 -13.38
CA ASP A 106 4.84 0.78 -13.46
C ASP A 106 5.54 1.29 -12.19
N CYS A 107 4.78 1.54 -11.15
CA CYS A 107 5.29 2.04 -9.86
C CYS A 107 5.98 3.41 -9.94
N SER A 108 5.65 4.22 -10.95
CA SER A 108 6.18 5.59 -11.07
C SER A 108 5.41 6.59 -10.23
N LYS A 109 4.18 6.25 -9.86
CA LYS A 109 3.29 7.07 -9.03
C LYS A 109 2.62 6.19 -8.00
N ALA A 110 2.25 6.77 -6.87
CA ALA A 110 1.49 6.05 -5.85
C ALA A 110 0.57 6.99 -5.08
N TRP A 111 -0.53 6.43 -4.60
CA TRP A 111 -1.31 7.06 -3.55
C TRP A 111 -0.77 6.60 -2.21
N HIS A 112 -0.56 7.55 -1.30
CA HIS A 112 -0.21 7.30 0.09
C HIS A 112 -1.44 7.56 0.95
N ILE A 113 -1.82 6.60 1.77
CA ILE A 113 -3.02 6.67 2.60
C ILE A 113 -2.64 6.32 4.03
N ASP A 114 -2.92 7.22 4.97
CA ASP A 114 -2.64 6.98 6.38
C ASP A 114 -3.52 5.85 6.92
N GLY A 115 -2.95 5.03 7.83
CA GLY A 115 -3.68 3.93 8.46
C GLY A 115 -4.97 4.37 9.15
N ASP A 116 -4.95 5.52 9.82
CA ASP A 116 -6.15 6.09 10.45
C ASP A 116 -7.24 6.41 9.42
N THR A 117 -6.85 6.95 8.28
CA THR A 117 -7.77 7.26 7.18
C THR A 117 -8.48 6.01 6.69
N VAL A 118 -7.71 4.91 6.51
CA VAL A 118 -8.30 3.63 6.11
C VAL A 118 -9.27 3.12 7.17
N LEU A 119 -8.84 3.12 8.43
CA LEU A 119 -9.62 2.57 9.54
C LEU A 119 -10.95 3.31 9.75
N GLU A 120 -10.95 4.63 9.52
CA GLU A 120 -12.14 5.47 9.69
C GLU A 120 -13.04 5.52 8.45
N SER A 121 -12.61 4.92 7.33
CA SER A 121 -13.37 4.98 6.09
C SER A 121 -14.56 4.02 6.10
N GLU A 122 -15.52 4.28 5.21
CA GLU A 122 -16.72 3.45 5.08
C GLU A 122 -16.37 2.06 4.55
N VAL A 123 -17.00 1.02 5.12
CA VAL A 123 -16.86 -0.36 4.65
C VAL A 123 -18.15 -0.76 3.94
N LYS A 124 -18.03 -1.19 2.69
CA LYS A 124 -19.18 -1.67 1.91
C LYS A 124 -18.70 -2.60 0.81
N GLU A 125 -19.65 -3.31 0.21
CA GLU A 125 -19.36 -4.14 -0.95
C GLU A 125 -18.91 -3.29 -2.13
N ALA A 126 -17.97 -3.82 -2.90
CA ALA A 126 -17.64 -3.29 -4.20
C ALA A 126 -17.83 -4.42 -5.21
N SER A 127 -18.64 -4.17 -6.22
CA SER A 127 -18.87 -5.14 -7.28
C SER A 127 -18.43 -4.55 -8.62
N ASN A 128 -17.58 -5.28 -9.31
CA ASN A 128 -17.25 -5.04 -10.71
C ASN A 128 -16.91 -6.41 -11.33
N ARG A 129 -16.50 -6.41 -12.60
CA ARG A 129 -16.21 -7.65 -13.33
C ARG A 129 -15.16 -8.53 -12.65
N ASN A 130 -14.26 -7.94 -11.87
CA ASN A 130 -13.09 -8.61 -11.33
C ASN A 130 -13.17 -8.87 -9.82
N ILE A 131 -14.26 -8.45 -9.17
CA ILE A 131 -14.42 -8.55 -7.73
C ILE A 131 -15.55 -9.52 -7.41
N ARG A 132 -15.30 -10.43 -6.46
CA ARG A 132 -16.33 -11.36 -6.00
C ARG A 132 -17.51 -10.59 -5.40
N LYS A 133 -18.71 -11.03 -5.74
CA LYS A 133 -19.93 -10.52 -5.12
C LYS A 133 -19.86 -10.76 -3.61
N GLY A 134 -20.13 -9.74 -2.83
CA GLY A 134 -20.11 -9.81 -1.37
C GLY A 134 -18.75 -9.49 -0.74
N GLU A 135 -17.72 -9.27 -1.53
CA GLU A 135 -16.42 -8.88 -0.98
C GLU A 135 -16.47 -7.44 -0.47
N LEU A 136 -16.01 -7.25 0.78
CA LEU A 136 -16.03 -5.94 1.43
C LEU A 136 -14.72 -5.20 1.25
N PHE A 137 -14.81 -3.88 1.15
CA PHE A 137 -13.66 -2.99 1.02
C PHE A 137 -13.85 -1.77 1.89
N PHE A 138 -12.72 -1.20 2.34
CA PHE A 138 -12.68 0.18 2.82
C PHE A 138 -12.74 1.08 1.58
N HIS A 139 -13.62 2.07 1.60
CA HIS A 139 -13.78 3.04 0.51
C HIS A 139 -13.22 4.37 0.96
N ILE A 140 -12.08 4.77 0.44
CA ILE A 140 -11.37 5.98 0.83
C ILE A 140 -11.59 7.04 -0.25
N PRO A 141 -12.25 8.16 0.06
CA PRO A 141 -12.36 9.26 -0.89
C PRO A 141 -10.98 9.70 -1.36
N ILE A 142 -10.81 9.89 -2.67
CA ILE A 142 -9.50 10.20 -3.25
C ILE A 142 -8.87 11.45 -2.65
N LYS A 143 -9.68 12.42 -2.23
CA LYS A 143 -9.19 13.64 -1.60
C LYS A 143 -8.53 13.43 -0.23
N GLN A 144 -8.70 12.26 0.37
CA GLN A 144 -8.08 11.90 1.65
C GLN A 144 -6.76 11.16 1.47
N ALA A 145 -6.33 10.95 0.24
CA ALA A 145 -5.05 10.32 -0.07
C ALA A 145 -4.10 11.35 -0.68
N TYR A 146 -2.81 11.02 -0.68
CA TYR A 146 -1.77 11.89 -1.24
C TYR A 146 -1.13 11.19 -2.43
N GLN A 147 -1.14 11.84 -3.60
CA GLN A 147 -0.43 11.31 -4.75
C GLN A 147 1.03 11.74 -4.67
N VAL A 148 1.92 10.77 -4.82
CA VAL A 148 3.37 10.99 -4.70
C VAL A 148 4.06 10.48 -5.97
N ASP A 149 5.02 11.27 -6.47
CA ASP A 149 5.92 10.84 -7.53
C ASP A 149 6.93 9.88 -6.90
N MET A 150 6.94 8.63 -7.37
CA MET A 150 7.77 7.57 -6.84
C MET A 150 9.03 7.33 -7.68
N THR A 151 9.30 8.18 -8.67
CA THR A 151 10.52 8.07 -9.47
C THR A 151 11.71 8.60 -8.67
N TYR A 152 12.86 8.01 -8.91
CA TYR A 152 14.11 8.46 -8.33
C TYR A 152 15.27 8.04 -9.24
N GLU A 153 16.36 8.81 -9.21
CA GLU A 153 17.56 8.46 -9.95
C GLU A 153 18.39 7.49 -9.12
N LYS A 154 18.75 6.35 -9.74
CA LYS A 154 19.73 5.46 -9.13
C LYS A 154 21.07 6.16 -9.20
N SER A 155 21.72 6.33 -8.05
CA SER A 155 23.08 6.84 -8.05
C SER A 155 23.99 5.83 -8.74
N ASP A 156 24.70 6.28 -9.76
CA ASP A 156 25.76 5.50 -10.43
C ASP A 156 26.98 5.48 -9.52
N SER A 157 26.98 4.58 -8.59
CA SER A 157 28.16 4.38 -7.75
C SER A 157 28.85 3.08 -8.09
#